data_b5e6aeadb5e0bc4f077c4dec3fc3c039
#
_entry.id   b5e6aeadb5e0bc4f077c4dec3fc3c039
#
_cell.length_a   1.000
_cell.length_b   1.000
_cell.length_c   1.000
_cell.angle_alpha   90.00
_cell.angle_beta   90.00
_cell.angle_gamma   90.00
#
_symmetry.space_group_name_H-M   'P 1'
#
loop_
_entity.id
_entity.type
_entity.pdbx_description
1 polymer ?
#
loop_
_entity_poly.entity_id
_entity_poly.type
_entity_poly.pdbx_seq_one_letter_code
_entity_poly.pdbx_strand_id
1 'polypeptide(L)'
;MKPAVVWLVCGLVLGCGGSRGTSGAATATDTPAFEIHEWGVITTSSAGTVVSAGPPGAPVPLMAVEKPVLYLHASAPLAVQLEVLVGAGFSVPEHYPPSNDMHWSVQATPGACPERHTYPSACASPDGVCEVPELPRYETTDAACLRVGEHQLPLLFYRLGAEGHVTLPTEVRVHGSEVSARATRDGVSGWRVAVVDGEVRAVPVTLGQAWHLLPTPSQPWTDAAAALNTALRDSGLTDEERAAFQRAWWQELFDAPPPSRVTDDPLEEQAEDQVAEIPEEAERWRRTEPVLDVLIYMMTPDEIDRVARIIATPTPNAISRAFLVRHVL
;
A
#
# COMPACT_ATOMS: atom_id res chain seq x y z
N MET A 1 35.71 -38.14 -36.33
CA MET A 1 36.04 -39.57 -36.44
C MET A 1 36.76 -40.03 -35.19
N LYS A 2 36.10 -40.83 -34.39
CA LYS A 2 36.57 -41.93 -33.53
C LYS A 2 35.52 -42.22 -32.46
N PRO A 3 35.35 -43.47 -32.07
CA PRO A 3 34.03 -44.00 -31.74
C PRO A 3 33.75 -44.21 -30.27
N ALA A 4 32.47 -44.52 -30.03
CA ALA A 4 31.84 -44.94 -28.80
C ALA A 4 32.48 -46.19 -28.16
N VAL A 5 32.46 -46.27 -26.83
CA VAL A 5 32.53 -47.53 -26.08
C VAL A 5 31.38 -47.56 -25.09
N VAL A 6 30.49 -48.52 -25.39
CA VAL A 6 29.39 -48.95 -24.52
C VAL A 6 29.94 -50.02 -23.60
N TRP A 7 29.68 -49.88 -22.28
CA TRP A 7 29.81 -50.99 -21.34
C TRP A 7 28.45 -51.26 -20.69
N LEU A 8 27.94 -52.41 -21.05
CA LEU A 8 26.76 -53.02 -20.48
C LEU A 8 27.24 -53.95 -19.33
N VAL A 9 26.79 -53.72 -18.10
CA VAL A 9 26.99 -54.68 -17.03
C VAL A 9 25.63 -55.07 -16.46
N CYS A 10 25.17 -56.23 -16.84
CA CYS A 10 24.09 -56.96 -16.15
C CYS A 10 24.57 -57.50 -14.78
N GLY A 11 23.90 -57.14 -13.71
CA GLY A 11 24.05 -57.73 -12.38
C GLY A 11 22.70 -58.13 -11.84
N LEU A 12 22.33 -59.39 -12.01
CA LEU A 12 21.23 -60.03 -11.28
C LEU A 12 21.66 -60.25 -9.81
N VAL A 13 20.92 -59.73 -8.86
CA VAL A 13 20.95 -60.21 -7.49
C VAL A 13 19.51 -60.46 -7.04
N LEU A 14 19.18 -61.73 -6.92
CA LEU A 14 18.04 -62.24 -6.17
C LEU A 14 18.35 -62.15 -4.66
N GLY A 15 17.47 -61.55 -3.88
CA GLY A 15 17.61 -61.46 -2.40
C GLY A 15 16.29 -61.23 -1.70
N CYS A 16 15.78 -62.27 -1.14
CA CYS A 16 14.64 -62.51 -0.24
C CYS A 16 14.18 -61.38 0.71
N GLY A 17 12.86 -61.29 0.80
CA GLY A 17 12.05 -61.30 2.02
C GLY A 17 12.38 -60.28 3.13
N GLY A 18 11.53 -59.26 3.28
CA GLY A 18 11.53 -58.38 4.44
C GLY A 18 10.26 -57.57 4.53
N SER A 19 9.47 -57.87 5.52
CA SER A 19 8.35 -57.14 6.15
C SER A 19 7.83 -55.89 5.47
N ARG A 20 6.57 -55.93 5.06
CA ARG A 20 5.74 -54.75 4.80
C ARG A 20 5.60 -53.91 6.07
N GLY A 21 6.54 -53.03 6.30
CA GLY A 21 6.31 -51.86 7.10
C GLY A 21 5.41 -50.95 6.27
N THR A 22 4.16 -50.77 6.64
CA THR A 22 3.30 -49.68 6.18
C THR A 22 3.93 -48.40 6.68
N SER A 23 4.85 -47.84 5.90
CA SER A 23 5.17 -46.40 6.00
C SER A 23 3.88 -45.67 5.71
N GLY A 24 3.21 -45.22 6.75
CA GLY A 24 2.19 -44.20 6.64
C GLY A 24 2.87 -43.00 5.92
N ALA A 25 2.57 -42.84 4.66
CA ALA A 25 2.84 -41.58 3.99
C ALA A 25 2.14 -40.54 4.85
N ALA A 26 2.93 -39.70 5.53
CA ALA A 26 2.41 -38.45 6.08
C ALA A 26 1.77 -37.76 4.90
N THR A 27 0.45 -37.71 4.86
CA THR A 27 -0.29 -36.87 3.94
C THR A 27 0.26 -35.46 4.17
N ALA A 28 1.02 -34.95 3.22
CA ALA A 28 1.33 -33.53 3.18
C ALA A 28 -0.04 -32.84 3.24
N THR A 29 -0.34 -32.23 4.37
CA THR A 29 -1.52 -31.37 4.51
C THR A 29 -1.26 -30.21 3.57
N ASP A 30 -1.94 -30.22 2.41
CA ASP A 30 -1.87 -29.10 1.47
C ASP A 30 -2.23 -27.84 2.26
N THR A 31 -1.29 -26.92 2.37
CA THR A 31 -1.55 -25.61 2.98
C THR A 31 -2.63 -24.93 2.15
N PRO A 32 -3.72 -24.44 2.78
CA PRO A 32 -4.74 -23.72 2.05
C PRO A 32 -4.15 -22.57 1.22
N ALA A 33 -4.67 -22.39 0.01
CA ALA A 33 -4.26 -21.28 -0.83
C ALA A 33 -4.66 -19.96 -0.19
N PHE A 34 -3.75 -18.97 -0.18
CA PHE A 34 -4.03 -17.62 0.27
C PHE A 34 -3.17 -16.61 -0.46
N GLU A 35 -3.64 -15.38 -0.48
CA GLU A 35 -2.98 -14.23 -1.08
C GLU A 35 -2.90 -13.09 -0.07
N ILE A 36 -1.92 -12.22 -0.25
CA ILE A 36 -1.75 -11.00 0.55
C ILE A 36 -1.87 -9.83 -0.40
N HIS A 37 -2.76 -8.88 -0.09
CA HIS A 37 -2.88 -7.64 -0.81
C HIS A 37 -2.47 -6.48 0.09
N GLU A 38 -1.80 -5.50 -0.49
CA GLU A 38 -1.35 -4.32 0.22
C GLU A 38 -1.46 -3.08 -0.67
N TRP A 39 -1.95 -2.00 -0.09
CA TRP A 39 -1.86 -0.69 -0.72
C TRP A 39 -1.45 0.38 0.28
N GLY A 40 -0.84 1.45 -0.23
CA GLY A 40 -0.42 2.60 0.56
C GLY A 40 -0.06 3.77 -0.32
N VAL A 41 0.13 4.94 0.30
CA VAL A 41 0.62 6.15 -0.38
C VAL A 41 1.87 6.66 0.31
N ILE A 42 2.85 7.04 -0.47
CA ILE A 42 4.04 7.74 -0.01
C ILE A 42 3.86 9.22 -0.33
N THR A 43 3.61 10.02 0.69
CA THR A 43 3.55 11.46 0.55
C THR A 43 4.95 12.06 0.76
N THR A 44 5.35 12.91 -0.17
CA THR A 44 6.61 13.67 -0.10
C THR A 44 6.37 15.08 -0.59
N SER A 45 7.27 16.00 -0.31
CA SER A 45 7.16 17.38 -0.77
C SER A 45 8.48 17.91 -1.31
N SER A 46 8.39 18.85 -2.25
CA SER A 46 9.53 19.59 -2.79
C SER A 46 10.23 20.46 -1.73
N ALA A 47 9.55 20.79 -0.63
CA ALA A 47 10.15 21.55 0.47
C ALA A 47 11.35 20.84 1.12
N GLY A 48 11.47 19.52 0.96
CA GLY A 48 12.66 18.75 1.37
C GLY A 48 13.87 18.91 0.45
N THR A 49 13.70 19.45 -0.75
CA THR A 49 14.77 19.69 -1.72
C THR A 49 15.16 21.17 -1.85
N VAL A 50 14.37 22.07 -1.30
CA VAL A 50 14.76 23.48 -1.20
C VAL A 50 15.72 23.59 -0.04
N VAL A 51 16.95 23.99 -0.33
CA VAL A 51 17.86 24.57 0.68
C VAL A 51 17.13 25.82 1.19
N SER A 52 16.27 25.61 2.18
CA SER A 52 15.53 26.70 2.83
C SER A 52 16.58 27.62 3.46
N ALA A 53 16.60 28.85 3.03
CA ALA A 53 17.23 29.96 3.76
C ALA A 53 16.44 30.25 5.07
N GLY A 54 15.81 29.25 5.65
CA GLY A 54 15.16 29.32 6.94
C GLY A 54 16.16 29.19 8.09
N PRO A 55 15.78 29.65 9.28
CA PRO A 55 16.65 29.58 10.45
C PRO A 55 17.05 28.12 10.74
N PRO A 56 18.29 27.87 11.22
CA PRO A 56 18.75 26.54 11.58
C PRO A 56 17.80 25.95 12.63
N GLY A 57 17.21 24.80 12.34
CA GLY A 57 16.28 24.11 13.24
C GLY A 57 14.83 24.02 12.74
N ALA A 58 14.51 24.50 11.52
CA ALA A 58 13.24 24.16 10.91
C ALA A 58 13.13 22.64 10.71
N PRO A 59 12.04 21.98 11.11
CA PRO A 59 11.90 20.56 10.92
C PRO A 59 12.00 20.23 9.43
N VAL A 60 12.89 19.29 9.10
CA VAL A 60 12.92 18.69 7.75
C VAL A 60 11.55 18.07 7.54
N PRO A 61 10.85 18.39 6.44
CA PRO A 61 9.56 17.77 6.19
C PRO A 61 9.76 16.26 6.12
N LEU A 62 9.11 15.55 7.04
CA LEU A 62 9.18 14.11 7.11
C LEU A 62 8.42 13.55 5.90
N MET A 63 9.09 12.72 5.12
CA MET A 63 8.39 11.85 4.19
C MET A 63 7.59 10.85 5.02
N ALA A 64 6.31 10.71 4.73
CA ALA A 64 5.46 9.71 5.37
C ALA A 64 5.06 8.63 4.36
N VAL A 65 5.05 7.39 4.78
CA VAL A 65 4.30 6.32 4.10
C VAL A 65 2.99 6.19 4.87
N GLU A 66 1.95 6.71 4.27
CA GLU A 66 0.67 6.88 4.93
C GLU A 66 -0.26 5.72 4.58
N LYS A 67 -0.94 5.24 5.60
CA LYS A 67 -2.06 4.29 5.50
C LYS A 67 -1.75 3.00 4.72
N PRO A 68 -0.57 2.33 4.85
CA PRO A 68 -0.42 1.00 4.30
C PRO A 68 -1.32 0.03 5.06
N VAL A 69 -2.21 -0.64 4.31
CA VAL A 69 -3.08 -1.69 4.84
C VAL A 69 -2.82 -3.00 4.13
N LEU A 70 -2.87 -4.09 4.89
CA LEU A 70 -2.71 -5.44 4.38
C LEU A 70 -4.00 -6.21 4.57
N TYR A 71 -4.43 -6.90 3.52
CA TYR A 71 -5.54 -7.85 3.54
C TYR A 71 -5.02 -9.24 3.24
N LEU A 72 -5.68 -10.25 3.79
CA LEU A 72 -5.45 -11.64 3.44
C LEU A 72 -6.71 -12.19 2.76
N HIS A 73 -6.53 -12.87 1.65
CA HIS A 73 -7.57 -13.61 0.96
C HIS A 73 -7.27 -15.10 1.09
N ALA A 74 -8.05 -15.80 1.88
CA ALA A 74 -7.82 -17.20 2.20
C ALA A 74 -8.95 -18.08 1.67
N SER A 75 -8.62 -19.24 1.10
CA SER A 75 -9.61 -20.22 0.61
C SER A 75 -10.16 -21.13 1.71
N ALA A 76 -9.46 -21.26 2.84
CA ALA A 76 -9.85 -22.01 4.03
C ALA A 76 -9.15 -21.41 5.26
N PRO A 77 -9.62 -21.71 6.49
CA PRO A 77 -8.97 -21.24 7.70
C PRO A 77 -7.49 -21.69 7.76
N LEU A 78 -6.59 -20.73 8.05
CA LEU A 78 -5.16 -21.01 8.19
C LEU A 78 -4.49 -20.09 9.20
N ALA A 79 -3.34 -20.55 9.72
CA ALA A 79 -2.44 -19.76 10.54
C ALA A 79 -1.30 -19.20 9.67
N VAL A 80 -1.02 -17.92 9.82
CA VAL A 80 0.05 -17.22 9.09
C VAL A 80 0.93 -16.48 10.10
N GLN A 81 2.25 -16.65 9.99
CA GLN A 81 3.21 -15.72 10.59
C GLN A 81 3.51 -14.68 9.52
N LEU A 82 3.23 -13.42 9.82
CA LEU A 82 3.42 -12.30 8.89
C LEU A 82 4.35 -11.29 9.50
N GLU A 83 5.34 -10.87 8.74
CA GLU A 83 6.32 -9.86 9.12
C GLU A 83 6.46 -8.82 8.02
N VAL A 84 6.58 -7.55 8.39
CA VAL A 84 6.94 -6.47 7.48
C VAL A 84 8.33 -5.97 7.82
N LEU A 85 9.28 -6.26 6.95
CA LEU A 85 10.64 -5.77 7.06
C LEU A 85 10.73 -4.36 6.47
N VAL A 86 10.99 -3.40 7.32
CA VAL A 86 11.04 -1.98 6.97
C VAL A 86 12.41 -1.64 6.38
N GLY A 87 12.39 -0.90 5.27
CA GLY A 87 13.60 -0.46 4.57
C GLY A 87 14.44 0.51 5.40
N ALA A 88 15.73 0.58 5.08
CA ALA A 88 16.65 1.49 5.76
C ALA A 88 16.22 2.96 5.58
N GLY A 89 16.25 3.72 6.65
CA GLY A 89 15.87 5.14 6.68
C GLY A 89 14.37 5.37 7.00
N PHE A 90 13.62 4.30 7.30
CA PHE A 90 12.26 4.40 7.80
C PHE A 90 12.15 3.95 9.26
N SER A 91 11.22 4.57 10.00
CA SER A 91 10.74 4.12 11.30
C SER A 91 9.27 3.73 11.22
N VAL A 92 8.77 3.05 12.25
CA VAL A 92 7.37 2.62 12.38
C VAL A 92 6.72 3.38 13.54
N PRO A 93 6.17 4.59 13.31
CA PRO A 93 5.52 5.33 14.37
C PRO A 93 4.18 4.71 14.81
N GLU A 94 3.53 3.95 13.95
CA GLU A 94 2.22 3.37 14.24
C GLU A 94 2.00 2.05 13.49
N HIS A 95 1.37 1.08 14.15
CA HIS A 95 0.86 -0.14 13.52
C HIS A 95 -0.30 -0.73 14.34
N TYR A 96 -1.18 -1.46 13.65
CA TYR A 96 -2.35 -2.05 14.29
C TYR A 96 -2.74 -3.40 13.63
N PRO A 97 -3.12 -4.44 14.38
CA PRO A 97 -3.05 -4.52 15.87
C PRO A 97 -1.61 -4.39 16.39
N PRO A 98 -1.44 -4.04 17.68
CA PRO A 98 -0.11 -3.98 18.29
C PRO A 98 0.66 -5.29 18.12
N SER A 99 1.94 -5.20 17.78
CA SER A 99 2.81 -6.34 17.57
C SER A 99 4.23 -6.03 18.06
N ASN A 100 5.09 -7.03 18.12
CA ASN A 100 6.52 -6.82 18.32
C ASN A 100 7.20 -6.72 16.95
N ASP A 101 7.86 -5.61 16.68
CA ASP A 101 8.67 -5.38 15.48
C ASP A 101 7.94 -5.73 14.15
N MET A 102 6.66 -5.34 14.02
CA MET A 102 5.84 -5.60 12.83
C MET A 102 5.68 -7.10 12.50
N HIS A 103 5.68 -7.93 13.53
CA HIS A 103 5.48 -9.37 13.42
C HIS A 103 4.13 -9.78 14.01
N TRP A 104 3.24 -10.38 13.23
CA TRP A 104 1.92 -10.83 13.63
C TRP A 104 1.74 -12.33 13.47
N SER A 105 1.19 -12.96 14.51
CA SER A 105 0.64 -14.33 14.43
C SER A 105 -0.84 -14.23 14.11
N VAL A 106 -1.20 -14.54 12.88
CA VAL A 106 -2.54 -14.33 12.33
C VAL A 106 -3.28 -15.65 12.18
N GLN A 107 -4.53 -15.70 12.63
CA GLN A 107 -5.48 -16.75 12.25
C GLN A 107 -6.44 -16.14 11.24
N ALA A 108 -6.33 -16.53 9.98
CA ALA A 108 -7.20 -16.06 8.92
C ALA A 108 -8.37 -17.02 8.70
N THR A 109 -9.58 -16.49 8.63
CA THR A 109 -10.80 -17.24 8.33
C THR A 109 -11.46 -16.60 7.09
N PRO A 110 -11.78 -17.37 6.04
CA PRO A 110 -12.43 -16.84 4.84
C PRO A 110 -13.70 -16.05 5.14
N GLY A 111 -13.90 -14.95 4.43
CA GLY A 111 -15.07 -14.08 4.52
C GLY A 111 -14.98 -13.02 5.60
N ALA A 112 -15.99 -12.14 5.59
CA ALA A 112 -16.04 -10.99 6.49
C ALA A 112 -16.09 -11.41 7.97
N CYS A 113 -15.61 -10.52 8.83
CA CYS A 113 -15.70 -10.73 10.27
C CYS A 113 -17.15 -10.76 10.74
N PRO A 114 -17.53 -11.68 11.64
CA PRO A 114 -18.91 -11.80 12.13
C PRO A 114 -19.35 -10.61 12.95
N GLU A 115 -18.41 -9.92 13.57
CA GLU A 115 -18.64 -8.74 14.39
C GLU A 115 -17.76 -7.59 13.87
N ARG A 116 -18.30 -6.37 13.91
CA ARG A 116 -17.54 -5.17 13.55
C ARG A 116 -16.49 -4.91 14.63
N HIS A 117 -15.25 -4.71 14.20
CA HIS A 117 -14.17 -4.36 15.10
C HIS A 117 -14.34 -2.92 15.62
N THR A 118 -14.02 -2.73 16.91
CA THR A 118 -13.97 -1.40 17.51
C THR A 118 -12.52 -0.95 17.59
N TYR A 119 -12.17 0.01 16.77
CA TYR A 119 -10.83 0.59 16.77
C TYR A 119 -10.67 1.59 17.92
N PRO A 120 -9.47 1.75 18.47
CA PRO A 120 -9.18 2.80 19.43
C PRO A 120 -9.47 4.18 18.84
N SER A 121 -10.09 5.05 19.62
CA SER A 121 -10.36 6.46 19.23
C SER A 121 -9.11 7.35 19.30
N ALA A 122 -8.04 6.89 19.91
CA ALA A 122 -6.77 7.59 20.04
C ALA A 122 -5.62 6.58 20.06
N CYS A 123 -4.45 7.02 19.63
CA CYS A 123 -3.21 6.25 19.69
C CYS A 123 -2.10 7.07 20.34
N ALA A 124 -1.07 6.40 20.81
CA ALA A 124 0.15 7.01 21.34
C ALA A 124 1.25 6.96 20.26
N SER A 125 1.11 7.78 19.22
CA SER A 125 2.15 7.88 18.20
C SER A 125 3.22 8.88 18.61
N PRO A 126 4.52 8.60 18.42
CA PRO A 126 5.61 9.50 18.81
C PRO A 126 5.57 10.84 18.07
N ASP A 127 5.00 10.90 16.88
CA ASP A 127 4.89 12.11 16.06
C ASP A 127 3.56 12.86 16.23
N GLY A 128 2.66 12.35 17.10
CA GLY A 128 1.36 12.95 17.38
C GLY A 128 0.30 12.71 16.30
N VAL A 129 0.63 12.01 15.22
CA VAL A 129 -0.32 11.63 14.17
C VAL A 129 -0.94 10.29 14.52
N CYS A 130 -2.26 10.17 14.39
CA CYS A 130 -2.99 8.94 14.67
C CYS A 130 -3.94 8.60 13.53
N GLU A 131 -3.69 7.46 12.88
CA GLU A 131 -4.51 6.98 11.76
C GLU A 131 -5.43 5.80 12.12
N VAL A 132 -5.19 5.13 13.26
CA VAL A 132 -6.02 3.99 13.69
C VAL A 132 -7.51 4.31 13.77
N PRO A 133 -7.96 5.50 14.18
CA PRO A 133 -9.39 5.86 14.17
C PRO A 133 -10.01 5.90 12.76
N GLU A 134 -9.20 6.05 11.72
CA GLU A 134 -9.64 6.10 10.32
C GLU A 134 -9.81 4.71 9.68
N LEU A 135 -9.28 3.65 10.33
CA LEU A 135 -9.26 2.29 9.78
C LEU A 135 -10.64 1.71 9.41
N PRO A 136 -11.77 2.08 10.06
CA PRO A 136 -13.10 1.65 9.60
C PRO A 136 -13.40 1.97 8.13
N ARG A 137 -12.77 3.02 7.58
CA ARG A 137 -12.94 3.43 6.18
C ARG A 137 -12.23 2.51 5.20
N TYR A 138 -11.26 1.70 5.70
CA TYR A 138 -10.43 0.82 4.87
C TYR A 138 -10.88 -0.64 4.94
N GLU A 139 -11.88 -0.95 5.76
CA GLU A 139 -12.45 -2.28 5.83
C GLU A 139 -13.07 -2.70 4.49
N THR A 140 -12.91 -3.99 4.16
CA THR A 140 -13.50 -4.64 2.99
C THR A 140 -14.29 -5.87 3.44
N THR A 141 -15.25 -6.30 2.64
CA THR A 141 -16.09 -7.47 2.95
C THR A 141 -15.59 -8.74 2.30
N ASP A 142 -14.68 -8.64 1.35
CA ASP A 142 -14.11 -9.76 0.59
C ASP A 142 -12.78 -10.28 1.16
N ALA A 143 -12.15 -9.53 2.05
CA ALA A 143 -10.98 -10.00 2.79
C ALA A 143 -11.35 -11.05 3.85
N ALA A 144 -10.38 -11.88 4.22
CA ALA A 144 -10.51 -12.81 5.33
C ALA A 144 -10.61 -12.07 6.67
N CYS A 145 -11.39 -12.62 7.59
CA CYS A 145 -11.40 -12.14 8.95
C CYS A 145 -10.14 -12.64 9.68
N LEU A 146 -9.35 -11.71 10.20
CA LEU A 146 -8.07 -11.95 10.87
C LEU A 146 -8.26 -11.92 12.38
N ARG A 147 -7.72 -12.94 13.07
CA ARG A 147 -7.56 -12.89 14.53
C ARG A 147 -6.09 -12.74 14.87
N VAL A 148 -5.77 -11.69 15.61
CA VAL A 148 -4.44 -11.39 16.14
C VAL A 148 -4.56 -11.12 17.63
N GLY A 149 -4.15 -12.08 18.45
CA GLY A 149 -4.42 -12.04 19.88
C GLY A 149 -5.92 -11.96 20.18
N GLU A 150 -6.34 -10.89 20.84
CA GLU A 150 -7.76 -10.62 21.18
C GLU A 150 -8.50 -9.83 20.09
N HIS A 151 -7.77 -9.30 19.08
CA HIS A 151 -8.35 -8.51 18.00
C HIS A 151 -8.91 -9.40 16.91
N GLN A 152 -10.07 -9.01 16.38
CA GLN A 152 -10.69 -9.64 15.21
C GLN A 152 -11.10 -8.54 14.22
N LEU A 153 -10.46 -8.51 13.04
CA LEU A 153 -10.55 -7.38 12.09
C LEU A 153 -10.20 -7.86 10.67
N PRO A 154 -10.63 -7.14 9.61
CA PRO A 154 -10.40 -7.58 8.23
C PRO A 154 -9.04 -7.16 7.65
N LEU A 155 -8.22 -6.38 8.38
CA LEU A 155 -6.98 -5.80 7.85
C LEU A 155 -5.89 -5.71 8.93
N LEU A 156 -4.64 -5.62 8.51
CA LEU A 156 -3.54 -5.14 9.33
C LEU A 156 -3.12 -3.78 8.79
N PHE A 157 -2.58 -2.95 9.67
CA PHE A 157 -2.20 -1.59 9.35
C PHE A 157 -0.81 -1.26 9.90
N TYR A 158 -0.08 -0.44 9.18
CA TYR A 158 1.12 0.22 9.68
C TYR A 158 1.33 1.58 9.01
N ARG A 159 2.14 2.42 9.62
CA ARG A 159 2.58 3.70 9.07
C ARG A 159 4.10 3.79 9.20
N LEU A 160 4.74 4.34 8.18
CA LEU A 160 6.19 4.58 8.20
C LEU A 160 6.46 6.08 8.21
N GLY A 161 7.43 6.49 9.00
CA GLY A 161 8.04 7.80 8.96
C GLY A 161 9.44 7.70 8.35
N ALA A 162 9.84 8.65 7.50
CA ALA A 162 11.21 8.69 7.04
C ALA A 162 12.11 9.36 8.09
N GLU A 163 13.16 8.66 8.48
CA GLU A 163 14.22 9.17 9.32
C GLU A 163 15.46 9.45 8.45
N GLY A 164 15.50 10.63 7.82
CA GLY A 164 16.63 11.02 6.99
C GLY A 164 16.39 10.92 5.49
N HIS A 165 17.43 10.61 4.73
CA HIS A 165 17.37 10.64 3.27
C HIS A 165 16.88 9.29 2.73
N VAL A 166 15.66 9.28 2.22
CA VAL A 166 15.08 8.13 1.52
C VAL A 166 15.12 8.40 0.02
N THR A 167 15.63 7.44 -0.75
CA THR A 167 15.70 7.55 -2.19
C THR A 167 14.39 7.05 -2.80
N LEU A 168 13.60 7.96 -3.35
CA LEU A 168 12.45 7.63 -4.17
C LEU A 168 12.82 7.44 -5.65
N PRO A 169 11.95 6.79 -6.43
CA PRO A 169 12.15 6.64 -7.88
C PRO A 169 12.22 7.95 -8.65
N THR A 170 11.73 9.06 -8.08
CA THR A 170 11.71 10.37 -8.73
C THR A 170 12.33 11.45 -7.86
N GLU A 171 12.90 12.45 -8.52
CA GLU A 171 13.34 13.69 -7.93
C GLU A 171 12.59 14.85 -8.57
N VAL A 172 12.19 15.83 -7.77
CA VAL A 172 11.46 17.02 -8.24
C VAL A 172 12.21 18.28 -7.84
N ARG A 173 12.15 19.29 -8.68
CA ARG A 173 12.66 20.66 -8.43
C ARG A 173 11.58 21.67 -8.79
N VAL A 174 11.36 22.59 -7.86
CA VAL A 174 10.49 23.75 -8.07
C VAL A 174 11.35 25.00 -8.13
N HIS A 175 11.20 25.78 -9.19
CA HIS A 175 11.88 27.05 -9.35
C HIS A 175 10.90 28.12 -9.84
N GLY A 176 10.42 28.94 -8.92
CA GLY A 176 9.29 29.84 -9.19
C GLY A 176 8.03 29.06 -9.56
N SER A 177 7.48 29.31 -10.74
CA SER A 177 6.33 28.56 -11.29
C SER A 177 6.73 27.34 -12.13
N GLU A 178 8.01 27.12 -12.34
CA GLU A 178 8.50 25.99 -13.12
C GLU A 178 8.73 24.77 -12.23
N VAL A 179 8.14 23.66 -12.60
CA VAL A 179 8.34 22.38 -11.95
C VAL A 179 9.03 21.44 -12.92
N SER A 180 10.15 20.87 -12.51
CA SER A 180 10.85 19.86 -13.29
C SER A 180 11.03 18.58 -12.47
N ALA A 181 11.00 17.45 -13.14
CA ALA A 181 11.19 16.15 -12.51
C ALA A 181 12.10 15.25 -13.36
N ARG A 182 12.73 14.31 -12.70
CA ARG A 182 13.42 13.17 -13.32
C ARG A 182 13.14 11.89 -12.55
N ALA A 183 13.37 10.74 -13.17
CA ALA A 183 13.28 9.46 -12.52
C ALA A 183 14.65 8.76 -12.46
N THR A 184 14.83 7.83 -11.54
CA THR A 184 16.03 6.99 -11.44
C THR A 184 16.11 5.93 -12.53
N ARG A 185 14.99 5.67 -13.23
CA ARG A 185 14.84 4.79 -14.38
C ARG A 185 14.00 5.45 -15.47
N ASP A 186 14.09 4.96 -16.68
CA ASP A 186 13.26 5.43 -17.78
C ASP A 186 11.84 4.87 -17.70
N GLY A 187 10.87 5.62 -18.26
CA GLY A 187 9.49 5.18 -18.42
C GLY A 187 8.64 5.18 -17.15
N VAL A 188 8.98 6.00 -16.14
CA VAL A 188 8.07 6.21 -15.01
C VAL A 188 6.91 7.06 -15.49
N SER A 189 5.73 6.44 -15.59
CA SER A 189 4.50 7.10 -16.01
C SER A 189 3.66 7.51 -14.82
N GLY A 190 3.06 8.69 -14.91
CA GLY A 190 2.24 9.25 -13.85
C GLY A 190 1.41 10.42 -14.35
N TRP A 191 0.91 11.22 -13.40
CA TRP A 191 0.08 12.38 -13.66
C TRP A 191 0.53 13.55 -12.80
N ARG A 192 0.57 14.75 -13.38
CA ARG A 192 0.53 15.98 -12.58
C ARG A 192 -0.93 16.41 -12.46
N VAL A 193 -1.39 16.66 -11.25
CA VAL A 193 -2.75 17.10 -10.93
C VAL A 193 -2.63 18.42 -10.18
N ALA A 194 -3.32 19.45 -10.65
CA ALA A 194 -3.28 20.77 -10.02
C ALA A 194 -4.58 21.55 -10.22
N VAL A 195 -4.81 22.54 -9.36
CA VAL A 195 -5.84 23.54 -9.59
C VAL A 195 -5.34 24.58 -10.61
N VAL A 196 -6.02 24.66 -11.74
CA VAL A 196 -5.73 25.61 -12.82
C VAL A 196 -7.02 26.40 -13.11
N ASP A 197 -6.96 27.72 -13.00
CA ASP A 197 -8.12 28.61 -13.18
C ASP A 197 -9.34 28.23 -12.30
N GLY A 198 -9.07 27.73 -11.08
CA GLY A 198 -10.11 27.32 -10.11
C GLY A 198 -10.71 25.94 -10.34
N GLU A 199 -10.20 25.18 -11.32
CA GLU A 199 -10.64 23.80 -11.59
C GLU A 199 -9.48 22.82 -11.43
N VAL A 200 -9.79 21.62 -10.91
CA VAL A 200 -8.80 20.54 -10.85
C VAL A 200 -8.58 19.98 -12.26
N ARG A 201 -7.36 20.07 -12.70
CA ARG A 201 -6.89 19.58 -14.00
C ARG A 201 -5.77 18.57 -13.83
N ALA A 202 -5.57 17.73 -14.82
CA ALA A 202 -4.51 16.74 -14.85
C ALA A 202 -3.77 16.76 -16.19
N VAL A 203 -2.56 16.21 -16.21
CA VAL A 203 -1.79 15.97 -17.44
C VAL A 203 -0.94 14.71 -17.24
N PRO A 204 -0.93 13.76 -18.20
CA PRO A 204 -0.05 12.62 -18.13
C PRO A 204 1.40 13.05 -18.27
N VAL A 205 2.28 12.40 -17.51
CA VAL A 205 3.73 12.62 -17.57
C VAL A 205 4.45 11.30 -17.73
N THR A 206 5.55 11.32 -18.46
CA THR A 206 6.49 10.19 -18.54
C THR A 206 7.88 10.74 -18.24
N LEU A 207 8.49 10.19 -17.19
CA LEU A 207 9.79 10.62 -16.70
C LEU A 207 10.87 9.63 -17.11
N GLY A 208 12.03 10.17 -17.43
CA GLY A 208 13.28 9.46 -17.64
C GLY A 208 14.36 10.00 -16.71
N GLN A 209 15.60 9.56 -16.93
CA GLN A 209 16.73 9.96 -16.09
C GLN A 209 17.16 11.43 -16.29
N ALA A 210 16.81 12.03 -17.42
CA ALA A 210 17.02 13.45 -17.65
C ALA A 210 15.95 14.29 -16.93
N TRP A 211 16.32 15.55 -16.59
CA TRP A 211 15.35 16.52 -16.09
C TRP A 211 14.39 16.94 -17.18
N HIS A 212 13.09 16.86 -16.90
CA HIS A 212 12.00 17.28 -17.77
C HIS A 212 11.18 18.36 -17.07
N LEU A 213 10.88 19.43 -17.78
CA LEU A 213 9.90 20.41 -17.34
C LEU A 213 8.51 19.75 -17.37
N LEU A 214 7.80 19.79 -16.25
CA LEU A 214 6.46 19.22 -16.17
C LEU A 214 5.46 20.15 -16.89
N PRO A 215 4.61 19.61 -17.76
CA PRO A 215 3.60 20.41 -18.45
C PRO A 215 2.54 20.91 -17.47
N THR A 216 1.88 22.03 -17.82
CA THR A 216 0.73 22.53 -17.08
C THR A 216 -0.45 21.59 -17.29
N PRO A 217 -1.16 21.16 -16.21
CA PRO A 217 -2.37 20.37 -16.32
C PRO A 217 -3.44 21.02 -17.19
N SER A 218 -4.01 20.26 -18.13
CA SER A 218 -4.96 20.77 -19.12
C SER A 218 -6.16 19.87 -19.40
N GLN A 219 -6.09 18.60 -18.96
CA GLN A 219 -7.15 17.60 -19.14
C GLN A 219 -8.03 17.54 -17.88
N PRO A 220 -9.25 17.00 -17.96
CA PRO A 220 -10.05 16.71 -16.78
C PRO A 220 -9.30 15.77 -15.81
N TRP A 221 -9.38 16.05 -14.52
CA TRP A 221 -8.76 15.18 -13.50
C TRP A 221 -9.33 13.74 -13.51
N THR A 222 -10.56 13.56 -14.00
CA THR A 222 -11.21 12.24 -14.13
C THR A 222 -10.42 11.26 -14.99
N ASP A 223 -9.62 11.75 -15.95
CA ASP A 223 -8.76 10.90 -16.76
C ASP A 223 -7.63 10.30 -15.94
N ALA A 224 -7.01 11.11 -15.06
CA ALA A 224 -6.00 10.63 -14.11
C ALA A 224 -6.60 9.65 -13.11
N ALA A 225 -7.80 9.93 -12.61
CA ALA A 225 -8.52 9.07 -11.68
C ALA A 225 -8.87 7.71 -12.31
N ALA A 226 -9.33 7.70 -13.56
CA ALA A 226 -9.60 6.45 -14.29
C ALA A 226 -8.33 5.63 -14.55
N ALA A 227 -7.23 6.32 -14.92
CA ALA A 227 -5.94 5.68 -15.12
C ALA A 227 -5.40 5.07 -13.81
N LEU A 228 -5.50 5.80 -12.69
CA LEU A 228 -5.12 5.30 -11.36
C LEU A 228 -5.95 4.08 -10.97
N ASN A 229 -7.27 4.14 -11.11
CA ASN A 229 -8.15 2.98 -10.81
C ASN A 229 -7.80 1.75 -11.66
N THR A 230 -7.40 1.95 -12.92
CA THR A 230 -6.89 0.89 -13.79
C THR A 230 -5.57 0.33 -13.26
N ALA A 231 -4.63 1.18 -12.87
CA ALA A 231 -3.34 0.75 -12.32
C ALA A 231 -3.48 -0.03 -11.01
N LEU A 232 -4.39 0.38 -10.12
CA LEU A 232 -4.72 -0.34 -8.88
C LEU A 232 -5.26 -1.74 -9.17
N ARG A 233 -6.19 -1.86 -10.14
CA ARG A 233 -6.71 -3.16 -10.60
C ARG A 233 -5.59 -4.04 -11.19
N ASP A 234 -4.76 -3.47 -12.03
CA ASP A 234 -3.67 -4.20 -12.69
C ASP A 234 -2.56 -4.61 -11.71
N SER A 235 -2.50 -3.96 -10.54
CA SER A 235 -1.69 -4.38 -9.38
C SER A 235 -2.30 -5.54 -8.59
N GLY A 236 -3.49 -6.02 -8.97
CA GLY A 236 -4.17 -7.16 -8.36
C GLY A 236 -5.11 -6.83 -7.21
N LEU A 237 -5.41 -5.56 -6.95
CA LEU A 237 -6.39 -5.18 -5.92
C LEU A 237 -7.82 -5.52 -6.35
N THR A 238 -8.62 -6.00 -5.41
CA THR A 238 -10.04 -6.27 -5.61
C THR A 238 -10.85 -4.99 -5.81
N ASP A 239 -12.12 -5.13 -6.19
CA ASP A 239 -13.03 -3.99 -6.34
C ASP A 239 -13.27 -3.28 -4.99
N GLU A 240 -13.38 -4.07 -3.92
CA GLU A 240 -13.57 -3.56 -2.56
C GLU A 240 -12.35 -2.81 -2.04
N GLU A 241 -11.15 -3.35 -2.25
CA GLU A 241 -9.89 -2.71 -1.87
C GLU A 241 -9.65 -1.42 -2.65
N ARG A 242 -9.99 -1.39 -3.95
CA ARG A 242 -9.91 -0.18 -4.76
C ARG A 242 -10.90 0.88 -4.27
N ALA A 243 -12.11 0.48 -3.87
CA ALA A 243 -13.07 1.39 -3.26
C ALA A 243 -12.57 1.91 -1.90
N ALA A 244 -11.94 1.06 -1.08
CA ALA A 244 -11.31 1.48 0.17
C ALA A 244 -10.17 2.50 -0.07
N PHE A 245 -9.30 2.24 -1.05
CA PHE A 245 -8.26 3.18 -1.47
C PHE A 245 -8.86 4.53 -1.90
N GLN A 246 -9.92 4.52 -2.70
CA GLN A 246 -10.61 5.74 -3.14
C GLN A 246 -11.18 6.52 -1.96
N ARG A 247 -11.86 5.85 -1.00
CA ARG A 247 -12.36 6.50 0.22
C ARG A 247 -11.25 7.14 1.05
N ALA A 248 -10.07 6.53 1.05
CA ALA A 248 -8.93 7.02 1.81
C ALA A 248 -8.27 8.25 1.16
N TRP A 249 -8.20 8.31 -0.18
CA TRP A 249 -7.25 9.17 -0.86
C TRP A 249 -7.83 10.12 -1.91
N TRP A 250 -9.09 9.95 -2.35
CA TRP A 250 -9.63 10.73 -3.47
C TRP A 250 -9.61 12.23 -3.23
N GLN A 251 -9.97 12.64 -2.01
CA GLN A 251 -9.96 14.05 -1.63
C GLN A 251 -8.56 14.65 -1.72
N GLU A 252 -7.55 13.91 -1.28
CA GLU A 252 -6.17 14.39 -1.23
C GLU A 252 -5.48 14.38 -2.61
N LEU A 253 -5.92 13.49 -3.50
CA LEU A 253 -5.34 13.36 -4.83
C LEU A 253 -6.02 14.26 -5.86
N PHE A 254 -7.31 14.52 -5.73
CA PHE A 254 -8.11 15.17 -6.76
C PHE A 254 -9.00 16.31 -6.24
N ASP A 255 -8.93 16.65 -4.96
CA ASP A 255 -9.85 17.60 -4.31
C ASP A 255 -11.33 17.33 -4.63
N ALA A 256 -11.66 16.06 -4.68
CA ALA A 256 -12.99 15.56 -5.08
C ALA A 256 -13.45 14.47 -4.11
N PRO A 257 -14.76 14.36 -3.84
CA PRO A 257 -15.28 13.26 -3.05
C PRO A 257 -15.00 11.92 -3.76
N PRO A 258 -14.82 10.82 -3.01
CA PRO A 258 -14.73 9.50 -3.61
C PRO A 258 -16.00 9.18 -4.40
N PRO A 259 -15.91 8.36 -5.46
CA PRO A 259 -17.09 7.91 -6.18
C PRO A 259 -18.07 7.26 -5.21
N SER A 260 -19.32 7.67 -5.25
CA SER A 260 -20.38 7.05 -4.44
C SER A 260 -20.45 5.56 -4.76
N ARG A 261 -20.42 4.69 -3.76
CA ARG A 261 -20.88 3.31 -3.96
C ARG A 261 -22.35 3.37 -4.36
N VAL A 262 -22.69 2.69 -5.44
CA VAL A 262 -24.08 2.31 -5.65
C VAL A 262 -24.32 1.11 -4.71
N THR A 263 -24.59 1.39 -3.45
CA THR A 263 -25.01 0.36 -2.50
C THR A 263 -26.53 0.37 -2.45
N ASP A 264 -27.13 -0.77 -2.72
CA ASP A 264 -28.57 -0.99 -2.48
C ASP A 264 -28.87 -1.23 -0.98
N ASP A 265 -27.91 -0.96 -0.08
CA ASP A 265 -28.06 -1.18 1.36
C ASP A 265 -28.48 0.10 2.09
N PRO A 266 -29.75 0.19 2.54
CA PRO A 266 -30.29 1.36 3.22
C PRO A 266 -29.66 1.61 4.61
N LEU A 267 -28.83 0.68 5.15
CA LEU A 267 -28.15 0.86 6.44
C LEU A 267 -26.83 1.63 6.28
N GLU A 268 -26.19 1.62 5.11
CA GLU A 268 -25.01 2.44 4.83
C GLU A 268 -25.37 3.91 4.65
N GLU A 269 -26.53 4.23 4.06
CA GLU A 269 -27.02 5.61 3.89
C GLU A 269 -27.21 6.33 5.24
N GLN A 270 -27.54 5.59 6.32
CA GLN A 270 -27.67 6.16 7.67
C GLN A 270 -26.34 6.36 8.38
N ALA A 271 -25.27 5.71 7.95
CA ALA A 271 -23.94 5.88 8.53
C ALA A 271 -23.25 7.12 7.94
N GLU A 272 -23.53 7.50 6.71
CA GLU A 272 -22.99 8.73 6.10
C GLU A 272 -23.60 10.00 6.72
N ASP A 273 -24.87 9.97 7.14
CA ASP A 273 -25.51 11.09 7.83
C ASP A 273 -25.00 11.34 9.27
N GLN A 274 -24.21 10.41 9.85
CA GLN A 274 -23.56 10.55 11.14
C GLN A 274 -22.09 11.02 11.03
N VAL A 275 -21.68 11.56 9.90
CA VAL A 275 -20.40 12.29 9.82
C VAL A 275 -20.51 13.46 10.79
N ALA A 276 -19.89 13.31 11.96
CA ALA A 276 -19.80 14.34 12.96
C ALA A 276 -19.39 15.65 12.29
N GLU A 277 -20.11 16.74 12.60
CA GLU A 277 -19.74 18.09 12.16
C GLU A 277 -18.23 18.26 12.37
N ILE A 278 -17.51 18.45 11.27
CA ILE A 278 -16.05 18.62 11.30
C ILE A 278 -15.81 19.84 12.19
N PRO A 279 -15.03 19.74 13.28
CA PRO A 279 -14.77 20.88 14.16
C PRO A 279 -14.26 22.07 13.32
N GLU A 280 -14.72 23.27 13.65
CA GLU A 280 -14.36 24.54 12.96
C GLU A 280 -12.83 24.73 12.84
N GLU A 281 -12.07 24.12 13.75
CA GLU A 281 -10.60 24.05 13.72
C GLU A 281 -10.07 23.19 12.56
N ALA A 282 -10.71 22.07 12.24
CA ALA A 282 -10.33 21.22 11.11
C ALA A 282 -10.62 21.92 9.76
N GLU A 283 -11.69 22.72 9.68
CA GLU A 283 -11.94 23.60 8.52
C GLU A 283 -10.91 24.73 8.39
N ARG A 284 -10.37 25.21 9.53
CA ARG A 284 -9.33 26.24 9.51
C ARG A 284 -8.02 25.68 8.98
N TRP A 285 -7.65 24.43 9.27
CA TRP A 285 -6.48 23.76 8.71
C TRP A 285 -6.63 23.53 7.21
N ARG A 286 -7.81 23.12 6.73
CA ARG A 286 -8.09 22.98 5.28
C ARG A 286 -7.93 24.28 4.50
N ARG A 287 -8.21 25.44 5.10
CA ARG A 287 -8.06 26.76 4.45
C ARG A 287 -6.61 27.24 4.32
N THR A 288 -5.68 26.58 4.99
CA THR A 288 -4.24 26.89 4.92
C THR A 288 -3.45 25.85 4.13
N GLU A 289 -4.09 24.79 3.61
CA GLU A 289 -3.43 23.85 2.73
C GLU A 289 -2.99 24.54 1.43
N PRO A 290 -1.78 24.22 0.95
CA PRO A 290 -1.33 24.71 -0.33
C PRO A 290 -2.31 24.28 -1.42
N VAL A 291 -2.56 25.15 -2.40
CA VAL A 291 -3.37 24.83 -3.57
C VAL A 291 -2.86 23.49 -4.13
N LEU A 292 -3.79 22.56 -4.39
CA LEU A 292 -3.44 21.24 -4.93
C LEU A 292 -2.52 21.39 -6.16
N ASP A 293 -1.30 20.90 -6.05
CA ASP A 293 -0.37 20.67 -7.16
C ASP A 293 0.50 19.48 -6.78
N VAL A 294 0.26 18.33 -7.39
CA VAL A 294 0.90 17.07 -7.04
C VAL A 294 1.34 16.31 -8.29
N LEU A 295 2.45 15.61 -8.16
CA LEU A 295 2.86 14.56 -9.10
C LEU A 295 2.56 13.20 -8.48
N ILE A 296 1.74 12.39 -9.16
CA ILE A 296 1.37 11.04 -8.72
C ILE A 296 1.86 9.99 -9.70
N TYR A 297 2.37 8.87 -9.19
CA TYR A 297 2.77 7.71 -9.99
C TYR A 297 2.81 6.44 -9.13
N MET A 298 2.67 5.27 -9.78
CA MET A 298 2.76 3.98 -9.11
C MET A 298 4.21 3.49 -9.01
N MET A 299 4.56 2.89 -7.88
CA MET A 299 5.82 2.19 -7.69
C MET A 299 5.77 0.78 -8.30
N THR A 300 6.94 0.30 -8.71
CA THR A 300 7.11 -1.11 -9.08
C THR A 300 7.23 -1.99 -7.83
N PRO A 301 6.97 -3.30 -7.92
CA PRO A 301 7.16 -4.23 -6.79
C PRO A 301 8.56 -4.15 -6.15
N ASP A 302 9.61 -4.06 -6.97
CA ASP A 302 10.99 -3.93 -6.47
C ASP A 302 11.25 -2.61 -5.73
N GLU A 303 10.56 -1.54 -6.11
CA GLU A 303 10.64 -0.25 -5.42
C GLU A 303 9.91 -0.31 -4.08
N ILE A 304 8.75 -0.98 -4.06
CA ILE A 304 7.97 -1.19 -2.83
C ILE A 304 8.77 -2.04 -1.84
N ASP A 305 9.44 -3.10 -2.30
CA ASP A 305 10.25 -3.98 -1.46
C ASP A 305 11.45 -3.27 -0.78
N ARG A 306 11.91 -2.16 -1.35
CA ARG A 306 12.94 -1.32 -0.69
C ARG A 306 12.38 -0.46 0.43
N VAL A 307 11.09 -0.15 0.41
CA VAL A 307 10.38 0.61 1.45
C VAL A 307 9.93 -0.32 2.57
N ALA A 308 9.25 -1.37 2.20
CA ALA A 308 8.74 -2.39 3.11
C ALA A 308 8.61 -3.72 2.36
N ARG A 309 9.09 -4.81 2.94
CA ARG A 309 9.00 -6.14 2.35
C ARG A 309 8.19 -7.07 3.24
N ILE A 310 7.19 -7.72 2.66
CA ILE A 310 6.34 -8.69 3.34
C ILE A 310 7.02 -10.07 3.33
N ILE A 311 7.06 -10.71 4.50
CA ILE A 311 7.44 -12.10 4.68
C ILE A 311 6.28 -12.82 5.34
N ALA A 312 5.89 -13.97 4.81
CA ALA A 312 4.82 -14.77 5.38
C ALA A 312 5.17 -16.25 5.41
N THR A 313 4.74 -16.93 6.46
CA THR A 313 4.85 -18.38 6.63
C THR A 313 3.49 -18.95 7.06
N PRO A 314 2.89 -19.85 6.27
CA PRO A 314 3.38 -20.41 5.00
C PRO A 314 3.51 -19.34 3.91
N THR A 315 4.20 -19.68 2.82
CA THR A 315 4.35 -18.79 1.67
C THR A 315 3.01 -18.59 0.97
N PRO A 316 2.57 -17.34 0.71
CA PRO A 316 1.34 -17.05 -0.03
C PRO A 316 1.46 -17.45 -1.51
N ASN A 317 0.32 -17.69 -2.16
CA ASN A 317 0.25 -17.95 -3.60
C ASN A 317 0.61 -16.70 -4.42
N ALA A 318 0.21 -15.53 -3.94
CA ALA A 318 0.54 -14.24 -4.52
C ALA A 318 0.65 -13.16 -3.45
N ILE A 319 1.41 -12.12 -3.76
CA ILE A 319 1.43 -10.85 -3.02
C ILE A 319 1.17 -9.74 -4.04
N SER A 320 -0.01 -9.13 -3.95
CA SER A 320 -0.43 -7.99 -4.77
C SER A 320 -0.17 -6.70 -4.02
N ARG A 321 0.59 -5.77 -4.62
CA ARG A 321 1.00 -4.55 -3.94
C ARG A 321 0.81 -3.32 -4.82
N ALA A 322 0.16 -2.30 -4.27
CA ALA A 322 -0.13 -1.04 -4.95
C ALA A 322 0.30 0.15 -4.10
N PHE A 323 1.48 0.70 -4.36
CA PHE A 323 1.95 1.91 -3.70
C PHE A 323 1.98 3.07 -4.68
N LEU A 324 1.28 4.12 -4.31
CA LEU A 324 1.30 5.39 -5.02
C LEU A 324 2.31 6.32 -4.35
N VAL A 325 3.11 7.02 -5.14
CA VAL A 325 3.84 8.20 -4.67
C VAL A 325 3.02 9.43 -4.99
N ARG A 326 2.78 10.26 -3.99
CA ARG A 326 2.20 11.60 -4.08
C ARG A 326 3.27 12.61 -3.72
N HIS A 327 3.78 13.30 -4.71
CA HIS A 327 4.77 14.36 -4.49
C HIS A 327 4.09 15.72 -4.54
N VAL A 328 4.05 16.43 -3.42
CA VAL A 328 3.49 17.80 -3.32
C VAL A 328 4.52 18.77 -3.91
N LEU A 329 4.09 19.58 -4.90
CA LEU A 329 4.93 20.44 -5.72
C LEU A 329 5.03 21.87 -5.19
#